data_3595bafdde485342fad30b3f3e232ca5
#
_entry.id   3595bafdde485342fad30b3f3e232ca5
#
_cell.length_a   1.000
_cell.length_b   1.000
_cell.length_c   1.000
_cell.angle_alpha   90.00
_cell.angle_beta   90.00
_cell.angle_gamma   90.00
#
_symmetry.space_group_name_H-M   'P 1'
#
loop_
_entity.id
_entity.type
_entity.pdbx_description
1 polymer ?
#
loop_
_entity_poly.entity_id
_entity_poly.type
_entity_poly.pdbx_seq_one_letter_code
_entity_poly.pdbx_strand_id
1 'polypeptide(L)'
;MTTTPDLLNRLRSEWRHAGASLPARRAAQHFAERHRELELDFVDDLVDVVRLCESRGPRKVLERARIVQALLEDARDPLIHRALLQTLLPGIVSVCRQLRFGAGIVDEPGETLAVA
;
A
#
# COMPACT_ATOMS: atom_id res chain seq x y z
N MET A 1 1.82 12.98 -22.46
CA MET A 1 0.83 12.85 -21.39
C MET A 1 1.01 11.52 -20.69
N THR A 2 0.98 11.52 -19.38
CA THR A 2 1.22 10.33 -18.61
C THR A 2 -0.08 9.58 -18.38
N THR A 3 -0.12 8.30 -18.73
CA THR A 3 -1.29 7.47 -18.48
C THR A 3 -1.22 6.91 -17.06
N THR A 4 -2.35 6.41 -16.56
CA THR A 4 -2.39 5.78 -15.23
C THR A 4 -1.41 4.62 -15.09
N PRO A 5 -1.30 3.68 -16.08
CA PRO A 5 -0.30 2.62 -15.98
C PRO A 5 1.13 3.12 -15.93
N ASP A 6 1.44 4.18 -16.68
CA ASP A 6 2.79 4.75 -16.66
C ASP A 6 3.10 5.38 -15.31
N LEU A 7 2.13 6.08 -14.72
CA LEU A 7 2.29 6.67 -13.41
C LEU A 7 2.51 5.59 -12.35
N LEU A 8 1.73 4.51 -12.39
CA LEU A 8 1.87 3.41 -11.44
C LEU A 8 3.24 2.73 -11.57
N ASN A 9 3.70 2.52 -12.80
CA ASN A 9 5.01 1.91 -13.03
C ASN A 9 6.12 2.80 -12.48
N ARG A 10 5.99 4.11 -12.65
CA ARG A 10 6.95 5.07 -12.12
C ARG A 10 6.98 5.03 -10.59
N LEU A 11 5.80 5.05 -9.98
CA LEU A 11 5.71 4.97 -8.51
C LEU A 11 6.33 3.70 -7.96
N ARG A 12 6.10 2.58 -8.63
CA ARG A 12 6.70 1.31 -8.22
C ARG A 12 8.22 1.32 -8.36
N SER A 13 8.72 1.88 -9.47
CA SER A 13 10.15 1.97 -9.69
C SER A 13 10.82 2.87 -8.66
N GLU A 14 10.24 4.03 -8.40
CA GLU A 14 10.76 4.94 -7.39
C GLU A 14 10.71 4.30 -6.01
N TRP A 15 9.67 3.56 -5.72
CA TRP A 15 9.55 2.86 -4.46
C TRP A 15 10.64 1.81 -4.26
N ARG A 16 10.97 1.05 -5.30
CA ARG A 16 12.02 0.04 -5.20
C ARG A 16 13.34 0.64 -4.76
N HIS A 17 13.64 1.84 -5.25
CA HIS A 17 14.86 2.53 -4.84
C HIS A 17 14.73 3.11 -3.43
N ALA A 18 13.66 3.83 -3.16
CA ALA A 18 13.47 4.47 -1.86
C ALA A 18 13.32 3.46 -0.74
N GLY A 19 12.57 2.39 -0.98
CA GLY A 19 12.28 1.37 0.03
C GLY A 19 13.45 0.45 0.33
N ALA A 20 14.45 0.39 -0.55
CA ALA A 20 15.65 -0.41 -0.36
C ALA A 20 16.87 0.45 0.03
N SER A 21 16.69 1.74 0.19
CA SER A 21 17.78 2.65 0.57
C SER A 21 18.27 2.37 1.98
N LEU A 22 19.46 2.87 2.32
CA LEU A 22 20.00 2.69 3.67
C LEU A 22 19.08 3.28 4.74
N PRO A 23 18.52 4.48 4.58
CA PRO A 23 17.54 4.98 5.55
C PRO A 23 16.32 4.07 5.68
N ALA A 24 15.85 3.48 4.57
CA ALA A 24 14.70 2.56 4.60
C ALA A 24 15.05 1.26 5.33
N ARG A 25 16.27 0.77 5.20
CA ARG A 25 16.72 -0.40 5.95
C ARG A 25 16.72 -0.13 7.44
N ARG A 26 17.18 1.04 7.85
CA ARG A 26 17.17 1.44 9.26
C ARG A 26 15.73 1.59 9.75
N ALA A 27 14.88 2.20 8.94
CA ALA A 27 13.47 2.35 9.30
C ALA A 27 12.79 0.99 9.47
N ALA A 28 13.10 0.02 8.61
CA ALA A 28 12.56 -1.33 8.70
C ALA A 28 13.03 -2.02 9.99
N GLN A 29 14.31 -1.85 10.35
CA GLN A 29 14.82 -2.42 11.60
C GLN A 29 14.12 -1.84 12.80
N HIS A 30 13.98 -0.51 12.86
CA HIS A 30 13.28 0.14 13.96
C HIS A 30 11.80 -0.25 14.01
N PHE A 31 11.19 -0.39 12.86
CA PHE A 31 9.81 -0.84 12.75
C PHE A 31 9.65 -2.25 13.33
N ALA A 32 10.54 -3.17 12.94
CA ALA A 32 10.53 -4.53 13.46
C ALA A 32 10.74 -4.56 14.97
N GLU A 33 11.62 -3.69 15.49
CA GLU A 33 11.86 -3.60 16.93
C GLU A 33 10.66 -3.08 17.69
N ARG A 34 9.98 -2.08 17.14
CA ARG A 34 8.78 -1.51 17.78
C ARG A 34 7.58 -2.46 17.73
N HIS A 35 7.56 -3.33 16.74
CA HIS A 35 6.43 -4.25 16.53
C HIS A 35 6.90 -5.69 16.54
N ARG A 36 7.55 -6.09 17.63
CA ARG A 36 8.11 -7.45 17.76
C ARG A 36 7.08 -8.54 17.62
N GLU A 37 5.85 -8.25 17.99
CA GLU A 37 4.76 -9.22 17.86
C GLU A 37 4.50 -9.63 16.42
N LEU A 38 4.96 -8.85 15.44
CA LEU A 38 4.80 -9.18 14.02
C LEU A 38 5.89 -10.12 13.51
N GLU A 39 6.93 -10.34 14.31
CA GLU A 39 8.02 -11.26 13.96
C GLU A 39 8.67 -10.93 12.61
N LEU A 40 9.02 -9.67 12.41
CA LEU A 40 9.58 -9.18 11.15
C LEU A 40 11.10 -9.14 11.13
N ASP A 41 11.76 -9.94 11.97
CA ASP A 41 13.24 -9.91 12.06
C ASP A 41 13.93 -10.29 10.75
N PHE A 42 13.23 -10.97 9.87
CA PHE A 42 13.81 -11.43 8.61
C PHE A 42 13.77 -10.39 7.48
N VAL A 43 13.09 -9.26 7.69
CA VAL A 43 13.02 -8.24 6.64
C VAL A 43 14.29 -7.39 6.65
N ASP A 44 14.79 -7.07 5.47
CA ASP A 44 16.00 -6.26 5.31
C ASP A 44 15.68 -4.79 5.08
N ASP A 45 14.55 -4.50 4.45
CA ASP A 45 14.17 -3.14 4.11
C ASP A 45 12.63 -3.00 4.05
N LEU A 46 12.17 -1.82 3.70
CA LEU A 46 10.73 -1.56 3.64
C LEU A 46 10.05 -2.18 2.43
N VAL A 47 10.81 -2.47 1.37
CA VAL A 47 10.27 -3.20 0.23
C VAL A 47 9.83 -4.59 0.66
N ASP A 48 10.60 -5.25 1.52
CA ASP A 48 10.24 -6.56 2.06
C ASP A 48 8.95 -6.49 2.88
N VAL A 49 8.76 -5.44 3.66
CA VAL A 49 7.54 -5.25 4.45
C VAL A 49 6.32 -5.14 3.53
N VAL A 50 6.44 -4.34 2.48
CA VAL A 50 5.34 -4.17 1.51
C VAL A 50 5.05 -5.48 0.79
N ARG A 51 6.08 -6.25 0.44
CA ARG A 51 5.90 -7.56 -0.22
C ARG A 51 5.12 -8.54 0.64
N LEU A 52 5.35 -8.52 1.94
CA LEU A 52 4.58 -9.37 2.85
C LEU A 52 3.09 -9.06 2.77
N CYS A 53 2.75 -7.80 2.57
CA CYS A 53 1.36 -7.39 2.45
C CYS A 53 0.74 -7.76 1.10
N GLU A 54 1.55 -8.12 0.12
CA GLU A 54 1.06 -8.53 -1.19
C GLU A 54 0.68 -10.01 -1.23
N SER A 55 1.09 -10.78 -0.23
CA SER A 55 0.78 -12.21 -0.16
C SER A 55 -0.72 -12.43 -0.01
N ARG A 56 -1.24 -13.44 -0.67
CA ARG A 56 -2.67 -13.75 -0.66
C ARG A 56 -2.95 -15.02 0.13
N GLY A 57 -4.19 -15.16 0.58
CA GLY A 57 -4.63 -16.33 1.32
C GLY A 57 -5.30 -15.93 2.62
N PRO A 58 -6.15 -16.81 3.20
CA PRO A 58 -6.92 -16.48 4.41
C PRO A 58 -6.06 -16.11 5.60
N ARG A 59 -4.95 -16.81 5.80
CA ARG A 59 -4.05 -16.50 6.91
C ARG A 59 -3.36 -15.16 6.71
N LYS A 60 -3.11 -14.82 5.45
CA LYS A 60 -2.37 -13.60 5.12
C LYS A 60 -3.21 -12.35 5.29
N VAL A 61 -4.53 -12.47 5.25
CA VAL A 61 -5.41 -11.32 5.46
C VAL A 61 -5.20 -10.74 6.85
N LEU A 62 -5.14 -11.59 7.88
CA LEU A 62 -4.95 -11.12 9.24
C LEU A 62 -3.54 -10.56 9.46
N GLU A 63 -2.52 -11.24 8.94
CA GLU A 63 -1.15 -10.75 9.02
C GLU A 63 -1.01 -9.40 8.35
N ARG A 64 -1.58 -9.27 7.16
CA ARG A 64 -1.57 -8.02 6.42
C ARG A 64 -2.24 -6.90 7.21
N ALA A 65 -3.40 -7.18 7.82
CA ALA A 65 -4.11 -6.18 8.61
C ALA A 65 -3.27 -5.69 9.78
N ARG A 66 -2.55 -6.59 10.44
CA ARG A 66 -1.67 -6.24 11.54
C ARG A 66 -0.50 -5.37 11.10
N ILE A 67 0.10 -5.71 9.96
CA ILE A 67 1.20 -4.93 9.41
C ILE A 67 0.71 -3.55 9.00
N VAL A 68 -0.43 -3.47 8.32
CA VAL A 68 -1.01 -2.19 7.89
C VAL A 68 -1.30 -1.32 9.12
N GLN A 69 -1.85 -1.89 10.17
CA GLN A 69 -2.13 -1.13 11.38
C GLN A 69 -0.84 -0.60 12.02
N ALA A 70 0.20 -1.41 12.06
CA ALA A 70 1.50 -0.98 12.59
C ALA A 70 2.11 0.15 11.74
N LEU A 71 1.99 0.06 10.41
CA LEU A 71 2.45 1.11 9.52
C LEU A 71 1.68 2.42 9.78
N LEU A 72 0.37 2.32 10.03
CA LEU A 72 -0.43 3.50 10.37
C LEU A 72 0.04 4.14 11.67
N GLU A 73 0.36 3.33 12.68
CA GLU A 73 0.83 3.85 13.96
C GLU A 73 2.15 4.61 13.83
N ASP A 74 3.00 4.18 12.90
CA ASP A 74 4.30 4.78 12.69
C ASP A 74 4.35 5.73 11.50
N ALA A 75 3.22 6.11 10.94
CA ALA A 75 3.16 6.88 9.70
C ALA A 75 3.69 8.32 9.81
N ARG A 76 4.11 8.75 10.98
CA ARG A 76 4.81 10.02 11.14
C ARG A 76 6.18 9.99 10.49
N ASP A 77 6.81 8.81 10.45
CA ASP A 77 8.05 8.63 9.71
C ASP A 77 7.72 8.68 8.22
N PRO A 78 8.34 9.57 7.43
CA PRO A 78 8.04 9.69 6.00
C PRO A 78 8.24 8.40 5.21
N LEU A 79 9.24 7.60 5.57
CA LEU A 79 9.50 6.33 4.88
C LEU A 79 8.44 5.30 5.20
N ILE A 80 8.02 5.23 6.46
CA ILE A 80 6.91 4.34 6.86
C ILE A 80 5.62 4.77 6.18
N HIS A 81 5.38 6.07 6.09
CA HIS A 81 4.22 6.61 5.38
C HIS A 81 4.23 6.15 3.91
N ARG A 82 5.38 6.25 3.24
CA ARG A 82 5.50 5.78 1.85
C ARG A 82 5.25 4.29 1.74
N ALA A 83 5.76 3.50 2.67
CA ALA A 83 5.51 2.06 2.68
C ALA A 83 4.02 1.76 2.83
N LEU A 84 3.33 2.49 3.69
CA LEU A 84 1.89 2.36 3.86
C LEU A 84 1.15 2.67 2.56
N LEU A 85 1.50 3.78 1.91
CA LEU A 85 0.87 4.14 0.63
C LEU A 85 1.10 3.07 -0.43
N GLN A 86 2.30 2.52 -0.52
CA GLN A 86 2.59 1.45 -1.47
C GLN A 86 1.78 0.20 -1.18
N THR A 87 1.60 -0.12 0.08
CA THR A 87 0.80 -1.27 0.49
C THR A 87 -0.66 -1.10 0.11
N LEU A 88 -1.20 0.12 0.23
CA LEU A 88 -2.60 0.40 -0.07
C LEU A 88 -2.86 0.67 -1.55
N LEU A 89 -1.83 0.94 -2.33
CA LEU A 89 -1.97 1.36 -3.72
C LEU A 89 -2.80 0.40 -4.59
N PRO A 90 -2.58 -0.92 -4.56
CA PRO A 90 -3.39 -1.83 -5.37
C PRO A 90 -4.88 -1.75 -5.03
N GLY A 91 -5.21 -1.60 -3.75
CA GLY A 91 -6.59 -1.46 -3.31
C GLY A 91 -7.21 -0.16 -3.80
N ILE A 92 -6.46 0.93 -3.75
CA ILE A 92 -6.91 2.23 -4.24
C ILE A 92 -7.20 2.15 -5.74
N VAL A 93 -6.30 1.54 -6.50
CA VAL A 93 -6.49 1.38 -7.94
C VAL A 93 -7.74 0.56 -8.25
N SER A 94 -7.95 -0.51 -7.50
CA SER A 94 -9.13 -1.37 -7.67
C SER A 94 -10.41 -0.59 -7.42
N VAL A 95 -10.46 0.19 -6.35
CA VAL A 95 -11.64 1.01 -6.02
C VAL A 95 -11.89 2.05 -7.12
N CYS A 96 -10.85 2.69 -7.61
CA CYS A 96 -10.98 3.67 -8.68
C CYS A 96 -11.55 3.05 -9.96
N ARG A 97 -11.12 1.84 -10.29
CA ARG A 97 -11.67 1.12 -11.44
C ARG A 97 -13.14 0.79 -11.26
N GLN A 98 -13.52 0.35 -10.07
CA GLN A 98 -14.91 0.05 -9.77
C GLN A 98 -15.77 1.30 -9.84
N LEU A 99 -15.29 2.41 -9.34
CA LEU A 99 -16.01 3.68 -9.41
C LEU A 99 -16.17 4.14 -10.84
N ARG A 100 -15.19 3.92 -11.68
CA ARG A 100 -15.29 4.25 -13.09
C ARG A 100 -16.39 3.47 -13.77
N PHE A 101 -16.44 2.16 -13.54
CA PHE A 101 -17.50 1.33 -14.08
C PHE A 101 -18.85 1.75 -13.53
N GLY A 102 -18.93 1.97 -12.23
CA GLY A 102 -20.15 2.39 -11.58
C GLY A 102 -20.64 3.71 -12.11
N ALA A 103 -19.77 4.67 -12.30
CA ALA A 103 -20.14 5.97 -12.83
C ALA A 103 -20.63 5.85 -14.27
N GLY A 104 -19.98 5.02 -15.07
CA GLY A 104 -20.40 4.80 -16.45
C GLY A 104 -21.76 4.15 -16.57
N ILE A 105 -22.10 3.25 -15.66
CA ILE A 105 -23.38 2.60 -15.66
C ILE A 105 -24.47 3.49 -15.10
N VAL A 106 -24.18 4.15 -14.01
CA VAL A 106 -25.15 4.99 -13.33
C VAL A 106 -25.48 6.23 -14.10
N ASP A 107 -24.54 6.66 -14.89
CA ASP A 107 -24.69 7.85 -15.63
C ASP A 107 -25.77 7.79 -16.57
N GLU A 108 -26.25 6.68 -16.91
CA GLU A 108 -27.25 6.67 -17.68
C GLU A 108 -28.35 6.89 -16.94
N PRO A 109 -29.19 7.32 -17.11
CA PRO A 109 -30.19 8.04 -16.68
C PRO A 109 -30.05 8.51 -15.39
N GLY A 110 -29.23 8.82 -15.21
CA GLY A 110 -29.00 9.47 -14.20
C GLY A 110 -29.81 9.56 -13.01
N GLU A 111 -30.36 9.22 -12.77
CA GLU A 111 -30.87 9.40 -11.78
C GLU A 111 -30.31 9.05 -10.76
N THR A 112 -30.02 8.68 -10.70
CA THR A 112 -29.52 8.32 -9.79
C THR A 112 -28.68 8.83 -9.13
N LEU A 113 -28.33 9.12 -9.59
CA LEU A 113 -27.41 9.47 -9.06
C LEU A 113 -27.50 10.11 -8.13
N ALA A 114 -28.09 10.28 -8.44
CA ALA A 114 -28.15 11.05 -7.78
C ALA A 114 -28.01 10.78 -6.59
N VAL A 115 -28.20 10.32 -6.46
CA VAL A 115 -28.08 10.09 -5.58
C VAL A 115 -27.34 10.26 -4.98
N ALA A 116 -27.18 10.42 -5.33
CA ALA A 116 -26.51 10.52 -4.94
C ALA A 116 -26.19 10.62 -4.15
#